data_533cefc040994e472cea5b232796a04a
#
_entry.id   533cefc040994e472cea5b232796a04a
#
_cell.length_a   1.000
_cell.length_b   1.000
_cell.length_c   1.000
_cell.angle_alpha   90.00
_cell.angle_beta   90.00
_cell.angle_gamma   90.00
#
_symmetry.space_group_name_H-M   'P 1'
#
loop_
_entity.id
_entity.type
_entity.pdbx_description
1 polymer ?
#
loop_
_entity_poly.entity_id
_entity_poly.type
_entity_poly.pdbx_seq_one_letter_code
_entity_poly.pdbx_strand_id
1 'polypeptide(L)'
;EVKDAEELLRYLSKTEGDIWLSCTSPIKHSLHSSIEDQTHPASSFNQIMKKDNLYKVANTDGQGFILACREMGLEPSKASIMIRGGGSTARSVALEWSRSGGVIVPVGGRRELGNGPWTANTVSQNYADLGVDFDASPGNSETSDMNVTTKVSVSYGNDWSVDDFAIRMVVAQHLLSWEVLYAPDLCDALPSVSEVCALLSAGD
;
A
#
# COMPACT_ATOMS: atom_id res chain seq x y z
N GLU A 1 -0.23 21.66 7.03
CA GLU A 1 -0.52 20.72 5.92
C GLU A 1 0.50 20.95 4.80
N VAL A 2 1.14 19.89 4.32
CA VAL A 2 2.15 19.93 3.26
C VAL A 2 1.47 19.62 1.92
N LYS A 3 1.74 20.43 0.88
CA LYS A 3 1.02 20.38 -0.39
C LYS A 3 1.70 19.49 -1.44
N ASP A 4 3.03 19.43 -1.42
CA ASP A 4 3.84 18.68 -2.38
C ASP A 4 5.17 18.20 -1.77
N ALA A 5 5.92 17.42 -2.53
CA ALA A 5 7.18 16.85 -2.07
C ALA A 5 8.28 17.90 -1.88
N GLU A 6 8.31 18.97 -2.64
CA GLU A 6 9.32 20.02 -2.48
C GLU A 6 9.14 20.76 -1.16
N GLU A 7 7.90 21.07 -0.80
CA GLU A 7 7.57 21.65 0.50
C GLU A 7 7.93 20.70 1.65
N LEU A 8 7.62 19.39 1.50
CA LEU A 8 8.02 18.36 2.45
C LEU A 8 9.54 18.32 2.65
N LEU A 9 10.30 18.19 1.57
CA LEU A 9 11.75 18.10 1.63
C LEU A 9 12.38 19.37 2.21
N ARG A 10 11.84 20.55 1.89
CA ARG A 10 12.24 21.83 2.48
C ARG A 10 11.96 21.89 3.98
N TYR A 11 10.83 21.34 4.42
CA TYR A 11 10.52 21.22 5.85
C TYR A 11 11.52 20.29 6.54
N LEU A 12 11.72 19.09 6.00
CA LEU A 12 12.61 18.09 6.55
C LEU A 12 14.07 18.57 6.61
N SER A 13 14.53 19.37 5.62
CA SER A 13 15.90 19.90 5.60
C SER A 13 16.19 20.86 6.75
N LYS A 14 15.16 21.50 7.30
CA LYS A 14 15.26 22.46 8.42
C LYS A 14 15.00 21.84 9.80
N THR A 15 14.49 20.61 9.83
CA THR A 15 14.17 19.92 11.07
C THR A 15 15.38 19.13 11.52
N GLU A 16 15.77 19.28 12.77
CA GLU A 16 16.90 18.54 13.39
C GLU A 16 16.48 17.11 13.76
N GLY A 17 17.46 16.21 13.81
CA GLY A 17 17.30 14.83 14.21
C GLY A 17 16.84 13.91 13.08
N ASP A 18 16.71 12.64 13.45
CA ASP A 18 16.19 11.58 12.56
C ASP A 18 14.67 11.66 12.52
N ILE A 19 14.13 11.54 11.32
CA ILE A 19 12.69 11.67 11.06
C ILE A 19 12.27 10.57 10.12
N TRP A 20 11.12 9.96 10.37
CA TRP A 20 10.43 9.10 9.42
C TRP A 20 8.96 9.49 9.31
N LEU A 21 8.43 9.39 8.12
CA LEU A 21 7.05 9.79 7.82
C LEU A 21 6.40 8.81 6.83
N SER A 22 5.11 8.57 7.06
CA SER A 22 4.24 7.99 6.05
C SER A 22 3.64 9.09 5.18
N CYS A 23 3.69 8.90 3.87
CA CYS A 23 3.16 9.82 2.88
C CYS A 23 1.88 9.27 2.25
N THR A 24 0.90 10.13 2.07
CA THR A 24 -0.34 9.81 1.36
C THR A 24 -0.48 10.68 0.10
N SER A 25 -1.55 10.49 -0.66
CA SER A 25 -1.84 11.35 -1.81
C SER A 25 -2.08 12.80 -1.37
N PRO A 26 -1.59 13.80 -2.14
CA PRO A 26 -0.96 13.68 -3.46
C PRO A 26 0.57 13.45 -3.43
N ILE A 27 1.21 13.42 -2.27
CA ILE A 27 2.67 13.46 -2.11
C ILE A 27 3.37 12.20 -2.66
N LYS A 28 2.74 11.03 -2.61
CA LYS A 28 3.34 9.76 -3.06
C LYS A 28 4.00 9.81 -4.44
N HIS A 29 3.38 10.48 -5.40
CA HIS A 29 3.89 10.61 -6.77
C HIS A 29 4.97 11.67 -6.89
N SER A 30 4.73 12.86 -6.33
CA SER A 30 5.69 13.95 -6.38
C SER A 30 6.98 13.61 -5.64
N LEU A 31 6.89 12.85 -4.55
CA LEU A 31 8.06 12.36 -3.83
C LEU A 31 8.95 11.47 -4.70
N HIS A 32 8.35 10.57 -5.51
CA HIS A 32 9.09 9.73 -6.45
C HIS A 32 9.86 10.56 -7.48
N SER A 33 9.27 11.67 -7.96
CA SER A 33 9.90 12.56 -8.94
C SER A 33 10.95 13.50 -8.33
N SER A 34 10.92 13.71 -7.03
CA SER A 34 11.79 14.66 -6.32
C SER A 34 13.05 14.02 -5.72
N ILE A 35 13.15 12.69 -5.71
CA ILE A 35 14.32 11.95 -5.21
C ILE A 35 14.95 11.18 -6.37
N GLU A 36 15.96 11.80 -6.99
CA GLU A 36 16.52 11.37 -8.27
C GLU A 36 17.22 10.01 -8.22
N ASP A 37 17.91 9.70 -7.12
CA ASP A 37 18.73 8.49 -6.99
C ASP A 37 17.96 7.23 -6.57
N GLN A 38 16.64 7.34 -6.39
CA GLN A 38 15.81 6.24 -5.93
C GLN A 38 14.58 6.08 -6.82
N THR A 39 14.37 4.89 -7.32
CA THR A 39 13.24 4.59 -8.20
C THR A 39 12.42 3.41 -7.67
N HIS A 40 11.12 3.43 -7.96
CA HIS A 40 10.24 2.31 -7.68
C HIS A 40 9.36 2.01 -8.90
N PRO A 41 9.18 0.73 -9.29
CA PRO A 41 8.42 0.37 -10.50
C PRO A 41 6.95 0.80 -10.49
N ALA A 42 6.34 1.04 -9.32
CA ALA A 42 5.01 1.63 -9.20
C ALA A 42 5.00 3.16 -9.31
N SER A 43 6.18 3.79 -9.50
CA SER A 43 6.38 5.24 -9.62
C SER A 43 5.77 6.02 -8.46
N SER A 44 5.99 5.55 -7.23
CA SER A 44 5.53 6.22 -6.02
C SER A 44 6.27 5.70 -4.79
N PHE A 45 6.37 6.56 -3.76
CA PHE A 45 6.83 6.20 -2.42
C PHE A 45 5.78 6.58 -1.39
N ASN A 46 5.56 5.74 -0.39
CA ASN A 46 4.65 6.02 0.72
C ASN A 46 5.38 6.19 2.05
N GLN A 47 6.69 5.99 2.08
CA GLN A 47 7.53 6.16 3.26
C GLN A 47 8.76 6.99 2.93
N ILE A 48 9.16 7.86 3.86
CA ILE A 48 10.41 8.61 3.80
C ILE A 48 11.08 8.62 5.17
N MET A 49 12.38 8.40 5.18
CA MET A 49 13.24 8.56 6.33
C MET A 49 14.31 9.60 6.02
N LYS A 50 14.54 10.52 6.95
CA LYS A 50 15.73 11.35 7.03
C LYS A 50 16.59 10.85 8.18
N LYS A 51 17.82 10.47 7.90
CA LYS A 51 18.83 10.09 8.90
C LYS A 51 20.19 10.63 8.47
N ASP A 52 20.93 11.26 9.37
CA ASP A 52 22.23 11.86 9.08
C ASP A 52 22.23 12.78 7.83
N ASN A 53 21.15 13.56 7.63
CA ASN A 53 20.88 14.39 6.45
C ASN A 53 20.74 13.65 5.12
N LEU A 54 20.66 12.32 5.13
CA LEU A 54 20.36 11.51 3.97
C LEU A 54 18.87 11.15 3.95
N TYR A 55 18.31 11.12 2.74
CA TYR A 55 16.92 10.69 2.54
C TYR A 55 16.89 9.27 1.98
N LYS A 56 16.06 8.43 2.58
CA LYS A 56 15.71 7.12 2.03
C LYS A 56 14.20 7.02 1.91
N VAL A 57 13.73 6.36 0.86
CA VAL A 57 12.31 6.17 0.59
C VAL A 57 11.97 4.71 0.33
N ALA A 58 10.73 4.34 0.59
CA ALA A 58 10.23 3.01 0.28
C ALA A 58 8.77 3.09 -0.18
N ASN A 59 8.34 2.02 -0.87
CA ASN A 59 6.94 1.79 -1.15
C ASN A 59 6.54 0.44 -0.54
N THR A 60 5.74 0.49 0.51
CA THR A 60 5.26 -0.68 1.26
C THR A 60 3.77 -0.96 1.04
N ASP A 61 3.06 -0.15 0.21
CA ASP A 61 1.63 -0.32 -0.04
C ASP A 61 1.29 -1.71 -0.58
N GLY A 62 1.99 -2.14 -1.64
CA GLY A 62 1.71 -3.41 -2.30
C GLY A 62 2.04 -4.61 -1.43
N GLN A 63 3.22 -4.61 -0.81
CA GLN A 63 3.63 -5.70 0.10
C GLN A 63 2.73 -5.79 1.32
N GLY A 64 2.33 -4.65 1.90
CA GLY A 64 1.38 -4.59 3.00
C GLY A 64 0.02 -5.19 2.63
N PHE A 65 -0.47 -4.92 1.40
CA PHE A 65 -1.67 -5.55 0.88
C PHE A 65 -1.52 -7.07 0.76
N ILE A 66 -0.40 -7.57 0.23
CA ILE A 66 -0.13 -9.01 0.11
C ILE A 66 -0.10 -9.69 1.50
N LEU A 67 0.56 -9.08 2.48
CA LEU A 67 0.59 -9.62 3.84
C LEU A 67 -0.82 -9.68 4.45
N ALA A 68 -1.62 -8.64 4.30
CA ALA A 68 -3.01 -8.64 4.77
C ALA A 68 -3.86 -9.73 4.08
N CYS A 69 -3.65 -9.99 2.78
CA CYS A 69 -4.31 -11.09 2.09
C CYS A 69 -3.90 -12.46 2.66
N ARG A 70 -2.62 -12.66 2.94
CA ARG A 70 -2.12 -13.91 3.53
C ARG A 70 -2.68 -14.18 4.93
N GLU A 71 -2.84 -13.14 5.74
CA GLU A 71 -3.52 -13.23 7.05
C GLU A 71 -4.98 -13.71 6.91
N MET A 72 -5.64 -13.43 5.78
CA MET A 72 -6.96 -13.95 5.45
C MET A 72 -6.93 -15.37 4.83
N GLY A 73 -5.76 -15.97 4.69
CA GLY A 73 -5.59 -17.27 4.04
C GLY A 73 -5.59 -17.23 2.51
N LEU A 74 -5.47 -16.04 1.91
CA LEU A 74 -5.48 -15.86 0.46
C LEU A 74 -4.04 -15.69 -0.07
N GLU A 75 -3.59 -16.68 -0.84
CA GLU A 75 -2.25 -16.66 -1.44
C GLU A 75 -2.34 -16.17 -2.90
N PRO A 76 -1.67 -15.06 -3.24
CA PRO A 76 -1.74 -14.47 -4.59
C PRO A 76 -1.44 -15.44 -5.73
N SER A 77 -0.43 -16.32 -5.58
CA SER A 77 -0.05 -17.29 -6.62
C SER A 77 -1.15 -18.29 -6.99
N LYS A 78 -2.21 -18.36 -6.18
CA LYS A 78 -3.35 -19.27 -6.37
C LYS A 78 -4.67 -18.54 -6.63
N ALA A 79 -4.60 -17.20 -6.79
CA ALA A 79 -5.79 -16.38 -6.86
C ALA A 79 -5.69 -15.31 -7.94
N SER A 80 -6.86 -14.86 -8.38
CA SER A 80 -7.03 -13.68 -9.22
C SER A 80 -7.55 -12.50 -8.41
N ILE A 81 -7.08 -11.29 -8.75
CA ILE A 81 -7.55 -10.04 -8.15
C ILE A 81 -8.20 -9.14 -9.20
N MET A 82 -9.38 -8.64 -8.90
CA MET A 82 -10.05 -7.60 -9.69
C MET A 82 -9.74 -6.23 -9.07
N ILE A 83 -9.09 -5.37 -9.85
CA ILE A 83 -8.63 -4.05 -9.39
C ILE A 83 -9.38 -2.95 -10.11
N ARG A 84 -10.07 -2.09 -9.37
CA ARG A 84 -10.59 -0.81 -9.85
C ARG A 84 -9.67 0.32 -9.41
N GLY A 85 -9.33 1.20 -10.37
CA GLY A 85 -8.46 2.34 -10.14
C GLY A 85 -7.00 2.10 -10.51
N GLY A 86 -6.27 3.20 -10.78
CA GLY A 86 -4.88 3.20 -11.25
C GLY A 86 -4.00 4.20 -10.50
N GLY A 87 -4.37 4.51 -9.25
CA GLY A 87 -3.57 5.34 -8.36
C GLY A 87 -2.27 4.66 -7.89
N SER A 88 -1.48 5.34 -7.06
CA SER A 88 -0.20 4.80 -6.56
C SER A 88 -0.38 3.48 -5.84
N THR A 89 -1.34 3.38 -4.95
CA THR A 89 -1.59 2.15 -4.17
C THR A 89 -2.05 1.01 -5.08
N ALA A 90 -2.97 1.27 -6.02
CA ALA A 90 -3.41 0.27 -7.00
C ALA A 90 -2.25 -0.30 -7.82
N ARG A 91 -1.36 0.57 -8.31
CA ARG A 91 -0.16 0.15 -9.08
C ARG A 91 0.84 -0.63 -8.23
N SER A 92 1.01 -0.24 -6.96
CA SER A 92 1.88 -0.96 -6.03
C SER A 92 1.32 -2.36 -5.72
N VAL A 93 0.00 -2.47 -5.51
CA VAL A 93 -0.67 -3.76 -5.31
C VAL A 93 -0.58 -4.62 -6.57
N ALA A 94 -0.85 -4.07 -7.75
CA ALA A 94 -0.72 -4.81 -9.00
C ALA A 94 0.70 -5.34 -9.23
N LEU A 95 1.72 -4.54 -8.90
CA LEU A 95 3.12 -4.94 -8.98
C LEU A 95 3.41 -6.14 -8.08
N GLU A 96 3.07 -6.04 -6.79
CA GLU A 96 3.42 -7.09 -5.82
C GLU A 96 2.54 -8.34 -5.98
N TRP A 97 1.27 -8.17 -6.42
CA TRP A 97 0.41 -9.29 -6.79
C TRP A 97 0.99 -10.09 -7.96
N SER A 98 1.42 -9.38 -9.01
CA SER A 98 2.08 -9.98 -10.18
C SER A 98 3.39 -10.67 -9.80
N ARG A 99 4.24 -10.03 -8.98
CA ARG A 99 5.50 -10.63 -8.48
C ARG A 99 5.27 -11.90 -7.66
N SER A 100 4.14 -11.95 -6.95
CA SER A 100 3.72 -13.13 -6.18
C SER A 100 3.07 -14.21 -7.06
N GLY A 101 3.04 -14.05 -8.38
CA GLY A 101 2.50 -15.01 -9.35
C GLY A 101 0.99 -14.97 -9.54
N GLY A 102 0.31 -13.97 -9.00
CA GLY A 102 -1.14 -13.82 -9.09
C GLY A 102 -1.61 -13.22 -10.41
N VAL A 103 -2.86 -13.49 -10.76
CA VAL A 103 -3.55 -12.99 -11.95
C VAL A 103 -4.29 -11.70 -11.63
N ILE A 104 -4.26 -10.71 -12.54
CA ILE A 104 -4.87 -9.39 -12.37
C ILE A 104 -5.97 -9.18 -13.41
N VAL A 105 -7.13 -8.74 -12.94
CA VAL A 105 -8.30 -8.38 -13.76
C VAL A 105 -8.55 -6.88 -13.55
N PRO A 106 -8.05 -6.02 -14.43
CA PRO A 106 -8.31 -4.58 -14.31
C PRO A 106 -9.75 -4.27 -14.72
N VAL A 107 -10.41 -3.40 -13.97
CA VAL A 107 -11.74 -2.87 -14.33
C VAL A 107 -11.70 -1.35 -14.36
N GLY A 108 -12.54 -0.76 -15.19
CA GLY A 108 -12.62 0.68 -15.36
C GLY A 108 -12.94 1.40 -14.05
N GLY A 109 -12.30 2.55 -13.83
CA GLY A 109 -12.48 3.43 -12.69
C GLY A 109 -12.20 4.87 -13.11
N ARG A 110 -12.06 5.79 -12.14
CA ARG A 110 -11.70 7.21 -12.42
C ARG A 110 -10.34 7.34 -13.13
N ARG A 111 -9.44 6.42 -12.82
CA ARG A 111 -8.13 6.27 -13.48
C ARG A 111 -7.94 4.79 -13.78
N GLU A 112 -7.60 4.47 -15.00
CA GLU A 112 -7.26 3.11 -15.39
C GLU A 112 -5.94 2.65 -14.77
N LEU A 113 -5.81 1.35 -14.48
CA LEU A 113 -4.58 0.76 -13.97
C LEU A 113 -3.40 0.96 -14.94
N GLY A 114 -3.69 0.96 -16.25
CA GLY A 114 -2.68 1.14 -17.30
C GLY A 114 -1.67 0.00 -17.38
N ASN A 115 -0.74 0.12 -18.32
CA ASN A 115 0.35 -0.84 -18.47
C ASN A 115 1.48 -0.58 -17.47
N GLY A 116 2.15 -1.65 -17.08
CA GLY A 116 3.26 -1.60 -16.14
C GLY A 116 3.93 -2.96 -16.01
N PRO A 117 4.82 -3.16 -15.03
CA PRO A 117 5.50 -4.44 -14.81
C PRO A 117 4.56 -5.62 -14.56
N TRP A 118 3.31 -5.35 -14.21
CA TRP A 118 2.23 -6.32 -13.96
C TRP A 118 1.50 -6.76 -15.24
N THR A 119 1.74 -6.12 -16.40
CA THR A 119 0.95 -6.34 -17.62
C THR A 119 0.96 -7.80 -18.10
N ALA A 120 2.06 -8.52 -17.92
CA ALA A 120 2.16 -9.92 -18.29
C ALA A 120 1.21 -10.85 -17.50
N ASN A 121 0.78 -10.42 -16.31
CA ASN A 121 -0.16 -11.16 -15.45
C ASN A 121 -1.60 -10.64 -15.57
N THR A 122 -1.85 -9.71 -16.48
CA THR A 122 -3.17 -9.11 -16.68
C THR A 122 -3.99 -9.92 -17.68
N VAL A 123 -5.24 -10.21 -17.30
CA VAL A 123 -6.18 -10.93 -18.14
C VAL A 123 -7.51 -10.19 -18.26
N SER A 124 -8.25 -10.46 -19.34
CA SER A 124 -9.62 -9.98 -19.53
C SER A 124 -10.59 -11.10 -19.17
N GLN A 125 -11.23 -10.99 -18.01
CA GLN A 125 -12.27 -11.88 -17.56
C GLN A 125 -13.29 -11.11 -16.70
N ASN A 126 -14.46 -11.73 -16.45
CA ASN A 126 -15.57 -11.08 -15.74
C ASN A 126 -15.74 -11.56 -14.28
N TYR A 127 -14.77 -12.28 -13.76
CA TYR A 127 -14.78 -12.84 -12.40
C TYR A 127 -13.35 -12.84 -11.84
N ALA A 128 -13.23 -12.70 -10.51
CA ALA A 128 -11.98 -12.91 -9.77
C ALA A 128 -12.26 -13.44 -8.35
N ASP A 129 -11.22 -13.97 -7.71
CA ASP A 129 -11.30 -14.47 -6.34
C ASP A 129 -11.40 -13.33 -5.33
N LEU A 130 -10.68 -12.24 -5.57
CA LEU A 130 -10.64 -11.05 -4.72
C LEU A 130 -11.00 -9.80 -5.53
N GLY A 131 -11.76 -8.88 -4.94
CA GLY A 131 -12.05 -7.55 -5.50
C GLY A 131 -11.63 -6.42 -4.57
N VAL A 132 -11.01 -5.38 -5.14
CA VAL A 132 -10.63 -4.16 -4.42
C VAL A 132 -10.87 -2.92 -5.28
N ASP A 133 -11.50 -1.90 -4.68
CA ASP A 133 -11.77 -0.61 -5.31
C ASP A 133 -10.89 0.49 -4.67
N PHE A 134 -9.86 0.91 -5.41
CA PHE A 134 -8.97 2.00 -4.99
C PHE A 134 -9.51 3.39 -5.32
N ASP A 135 -10.65 3.48 -6.01
CA ASP A 135 -11.35 4.72 -6.32
C ASP A 135 -12.46 5.02 -5.31
N ALA A 136 -12.77 4.08 -4.40
CA ALA A 136 -13.74 4.26 -3.35
C ALA A 136 -13.36 5.45 -2.44
N SER A 137 -14.36 6.21 -2.04
CA SER A 137 -14.19 7.28 -1.06
C SER A 137 -13.93 6.70 0.33
N PRO A 138 -13.19 7.41 1.21
CA PRO A 138 -13.01 6.99 2.60
C PRO A 138 -14.35 6.66 3.28
N GLY A 139 -14.41 5.50 3.93
CA GLY A 139 -15.63 5.02 4.58
C GLY A 139 -16.70 4.42 3.65
N ASN A 140 -16.47 4.44 2.33
CA ASN A 140 -17.35 3.79 1.36
C ASN A 140 -16.61 2.62 0.68
N SER A 141 -17.05 1.40 0.94
CA SER A 141 -16.45 0.16 0.41
C SER A 141 -17.29 -0.47 -0.69
N GLU A 142 -18.22 0.26 -1.31
CA GLU A 142 -19.13 -0.31 -2.32
C GLU A 142 -18.41 -0.73 -3.59
N THR A 143 -17.96 -1.99 -3.59
CA THR A 143 -17.57 -2.74 -4.78
C THR A 143 -18.75 -3.56 -5.32
N SER A 144 -19.97 -3.02 -5.19
CA SER A 144 -21.24 -3.76 -5.38
C SER A 144 -21.38 -4.38 -6.78
N ASP A 145 -20.74 -3.80 -7.77
CA ASP A 145 -20.79 -4.22 -9.18
C ASP A 145 -19.60 -5.12 -9.60
N MET A 146 -18.68 -5.44 -8.71
CA MET A 146 -17.57 -6.36 -9.00
C MET A 146 -18.02 -7.81 -8.77
N ASN A 147 -17.85 -8.65 -9.80
CA ASN A 147 -18.16 -10.08 -9.73
C ASN A 147 -16.97 -10.85 -9.14
N VAL A 148 -16.95 -10.99 -7.82
CA VAL A 148 -15.83 -11.59 -7.08
C VAL A 148 -16.33 -12.44 -5.91
N THR A 149 -15.51 -13.41 -5.48
CA THR A 149 -15.81 -14.24 -4.31
C THR A 149 -15.70 -13.42 -3.02
N THR A 150 -14.62 -12.67 -2.86
CA THR A 150 -14.32 -11.89 -1.67
C THR A 150 -14.11 -10.43 -2.05
N LYS A 151 -14.62 -9.52 -1.24
CA LYS A 151 -14.38 -8.07 -1.39
C LYS A 151 -13.61 -7.55 -0.20
N VAL A 152 -12.62 -6.70 -0.46
CA VAL A 152 -11.89 -6.00 0.59
C VAL A 152 -11.91 -4.49 0.34
N SER A 153 -11.95 -3.72 1.41
CA SER A 153 -11.77 -2.27 1.38
C SER A 153 -10.36 -1.92 1.86
N VAL A 154 -9.72 -0.99 1.19
CA VAL A 154 -8.47 -0.36 1.62
C VAL A 154 -8.73 1.00 2.26
N SER A 155 -10.00 1.35 2.41
CA SER A 155 -10.48 2.60 2.99
C SER A 155 -11.06 2.32 4.36
N TYR A 156 -10.76 3.15 5.34
CA TYR A 156 -11.32 3.08 6.68
C TYR A 156 -11.90 4.45 7.07
N GLY A 157 -12.96 4.43 7.89
CA GLY A 157 -13.61 5.60 8.46
C GLY A 157 -13.22 5.81 9.92
N ASN A 158 -14.03 6.61 10.64
CA ASN A 158 -13.82 6.84 12.06
C ASN A 158 -14.19 5.62 12.93
N ASP A 159 -15.07 4.75 12.43
CA ASP A 159 -15.56 3.55 13.11
C ASP A 159 -14.77 2.30 12.65
N TRP A 160 -13.43 2.41 12.58
CA TRP A 160 -12.59 1.30 12.16
C TRP A 160 -12.51 0.19 13.22
N SER A 161 -12.28 -1.02 12.77
CA SER A 161 -12.02 -2.19 13.60
C SER A 161 -10.67 -2.82 13.21
N VAL A 162 -10.01 -3.45 14.16
CA VAL A 162 -8.78 -4.23 13.91
C VAL A 162 -9.03 -5.44 12.99
N ASP A 163 -10.28 -5.85 12.84
CA ASP A 163 -10.68 -6.90 11.92
C ASP A 163 -10.85 -6.39 10.48
N ASP A 164 -10.89 -5.06 10.27
CA ASP A 164 -10.96 -4.47 8.95
C ASP A 164 -9.68 -4.76 8.16
N PHE A 165 -9.85 -5.21 6.92
CA PHE A 165 -8.74 -5.43 6.01
C PHE A 165 -7.84 -4.20 5.87
N ALA A 166 -8.43 -3.00 5.80
CA ALA A 166 -7.70 -1.75 5.66
C ALA A 166 -6.76 -1.50 6.85
N ILE A 167 -7.20 -1.79 8.07
CA ILE A 167 -6.38 -1.63 9.28
C ILE A 167 -5.23 -2.64 9.29
N ARG A 168 -5.49 -3.91 8.98
CA ARG A 168 -4.45 -4.94 8.86
C ARG A 168 -3.41 -4.57 7.79
N MET A 169 -3.87 -4.03 6.65
CA MET A 169 -2.98 -3.54 5.60
C MET A 169 -2.10 -2.38 6.09
N VAL A 170 -2.66 -1.41 6.85
CA VAL A 170 -1.89 -0.29 7.42
C VAL A 170 -0.86 -0.79 8.42
N VAL A 171 -1.21 -1.71 9.31
CA VAL A 171 -0.27 -2.34 10.24
C VAL A 171 0.86 -3.04 9.48
N ALA A 172 0.52 -3.84 8.48
CA ALA A 172 1.51 -4.53 7.65
C ALA A 172 2.46 -3.56 6.93
N GLN A 173 1.94 -2.48 6.35
CA GLN A 173 2.75 -1.43 5.71
C GLN A 173 3.76 -0.79 6.66
N HIS A 174 3.35 -0.52 7.90
CA HIS A 174 4.22 0.08 8.90
C HIS A 174 5.29 -0.89 9.40
N LEU A 175 4.95 -2.14 9.65
CA LEU A 175 5.93 -3.18 10.01
C LEU A 175 6.99 -3.35 8.93
N LEU A 176 6.57 -3.44 7.65
CA LEU A 176 7.48 -3.46 6.51
C LEU A 176 8.35 -2.20 6.43
N SER A 177 7.82 -1.04 6.81
CA SER A 177 8.62 0.20 6.82
C SER A 177 9.71 0.16 7.87
N TRP A 178 9.46 -0.44 9.03
CA TRP A 178 10.48 -0.70 10.04
C TRP A 178 11.54 -1.67 9.52
N GLU A 179 11.12 -2.77 8.92
CA GLU A 179 12.01 -3.80 8.39
C GLU A 179 12.94 -3.26 7.29
N VAL A 180 12.40 -2.53 6.29
CA VAL A 180 13.18 -2.14 5.10
C VAL A 180 13.87 -0.79 5.23
N LEU A 181 13.44 0.08 6.15
CA LEU A 181 13.85 1.48 6.15
C LEU A 181 14.30 1.98 7.53
N TYR A 182 13.49 1.80 8.57
CA TYR A 182 13.71 2.49 9.85
C TYR A 182 14.66 1.75 10.77
N ALA A 183 14.51 0.44 10.89
CA ALA A 183 15.32 -0.40 11.77
C ALA A 183 15.54 -1.81 11.18
N PRO A 184 16.21 -1.93 10.01
CA PRO A 184 16.43 -3.23 9.38
C PRO A 184 17.23 -4.21 10.25
N ASP A 185 18.06 -3.71 11.15
CA ASP A 185 18.83 -4.53 12.09
C ASP A 185 17.96 -5.16 13.19
N LEU A 186 16.71 -4.74 13.33
CA LEU A 186 15.75 -5.25 14.32
C LEU A 186 14.61 -6.07 13.69
N CYS A 187 14.73 -6.47 12.44
CA CYS A 187 13.66 -7.17 11.70
C CYS A 187 13.19 -8.45 12.43
N ASP A 188 14.10 -9.21 13.02
CA ASP A 188 13.78 -10.44 13.77
C ASP A 188 13.05 -10.19 15.11
N ALA A 189 13.04 -8.94 15.59
CA ALA A 189 12.37 -8.53 16.82
C ALA A 189 11.03 -7.82 16.56
N LEU A 190 10.67 -7.60 15.32
CA LEU A 190 9.38 -6.97 14.99
C LEU A 190 8.21 -7.92 15.29
N PRO A 191 7.11 -7.39 15.86
CA PRO A 191 5.91 -8.19 16.07
C PRO A 191 5.26 -8.55 14.73
N SER A 192 4.44 -9.60 14.74
CA SER A 192 3.56 -9.93 13.62
C SER A 192 2.39 -8.94 13.49
N VAL A 193 1.75 -8.92 12.33
CA VAL A 193 0.52 -8.12 12.11
C VAL A 193 -0.55 -8.46 13.15
N SER A 194 -0.75 -9.76 13.42
CA SER A 194 -1.73 -10.23 14.38
C SER A 194 -1.43 -9.78 15.82
N GLU A 195 -0.15 -9.77 16.24
CA GLU A 195 0.25 -9.28 17.57
C GLU A 195 -0.02 -7.77 17.71
N VAL A 196 0.30 -6.97 16.70
CA VAL A 196 0.00 -5.52 16.72
C VAL A 196 -1.52 -5.29 16.76
N CYS A 197 -2.31 -6.01 15.96
CA CYS A 197 -3.77 -5.90 15.99
C CYS A 197 -4.34 -6.29 17.36
N ALA A 198 -3.81 -7.32 18.01
CA ALA A 198 -4.22 -7.70 19.37
C ALA A 198 -3.93 -6.61 20.42
N LEU A 199 -2.79 -5.93 20.28
CA LEU A 199 -2.45 -4.80 21.16
C LEU A 199 -3.36 -3.59 20.94
N LEU A 200 -3.72 -3.30 19.70
CA LEU A 200 -4.67 -2.22 19.38
C LEU A 200 -6.06 -2.48 19.97
N SER A 201 -6.54 -3.74 19.90
CA SER A 201 -7.84 -4.15 20.50
C SER A 201 -7.85 -4.08 22.03
N ALA A 202 -6.71 -4.25 22.69
CA ALA A 202 -6.60 -4.24 24.15
C ALA A 202 -6.47 -2.81 24.74
N GLY A 203 -6.26 -1.81 23.89
CA GLY A 203 -6.10 -0.40 24.28
C GLY A 203 -7.41 0.40 24.31
N ASP A 204 -8.49 -0.18 23.82
CA ASP A 204 -9.86 0.37 23.86
C ASP A 204 -10.60 -0.17 25.12
#